data_da960afd8702c5526ba277cf16404105
#
_entry.id   da960afd8702c5526ba277cf16404105
#
_cell.length_a   1.000
_cell.length_b   1.000
_cell.length_c   1.000
_cell.angle_alpha   90.00
_cell.angle_beta   90.00
_cell.angle_gamma   90.00
#
_symmetry.space_group_name_H-M   'P 1'
#
loop_
_entity.id
_entity.type
_entity.pdbx_description
1 polymer ?
#
loop_
_entity_poly.entity_id
_entity_poly.type
_entity_poly.pdbx_seq_one_letter_code
_entity_poly.pdbx_strand_id
1 'polypeptide(L)'
;MILHIAITTLLASMSACSYEMDPVLTQRDWDGTATYFQSADEHGFSMYYKPQVGFVGDPMPFYDPVAKDFKVMYLQDYRPNPEATYHPIFGVATKDGATYESLGELIPCGGRDEQDAAIGTGGTIYNPVDKLYYTFYTGNKFKPSSDQNAQVVMVATSPDFKTWTKNRTFYLKGDTYGYDKNDFRDPFLFQTEDGVYHMLIATRKNGKGHIAEFTSTDLKEWASAGTFMTMMWDRFYECPDVFKMGDWWYLVYSEQASFMRKVQYFKGRTLEELKATTANDAGIWPDNREGMLDSRAFYAGKTASDGTNRYIWGWCPTRAGNDNGNVGDVEPEWAGNLVAQRLIQHEDGTLTLGVPDAIDRKYTSAQEVKVMAKDGNVTESGKTYTLAEGASVIFNRLKVHNKISFTVKASSNADRFGISFVRGTDSKSWYSIHVNADEGKANFEKDGDNAKYLFDNKFNIPSDNEYRVTIYSDQSVCVTYINDQLSFTNRIYQMQKNPWSLCCYKGEITVSDVQVSTY
;
A
#
# COMPACT_ATOMS: atom_id res chain seq x y z
N MET A 1 -2.63 39.10 42.08
CA MET A 1 -3.77 38.16 42.03
C MET A 1 -4.41 38.04 40.62
N ILE A 2 -4.16 38.96 39.72
CA ILE A 2 -4.74 38.96 38.34
C ILE A 2 -3.89 38.17 37.34
N LEU A 3 -2.58 38.00 37.61
CA LEU A 3 -1.67 37.33 36.69
C LEU A 3 -1.77 35.79 36.76
N HIS A 4 -2.19 35.21 37.87
CA HIS A 4 -2.35 33.77 38.05
C HIS A 4 -3.61 33.19 37.37
N ILE A 5 -4.66 34.01 37.22
CA ILE A 5 -5.92 33.58 36.59
C ILE A 5 -5.78 33.54 35.08
N ALA A 6 -4.97 34.43 34.48
CA ALA A 6 -4.74 34.44 33.03
C ALA A 6 -3.89 33.25 32.55
N ILE A 7 -2.94 32.80 33.37
CA ILE A 7 -2.09 31.64 33.05
C ILE A 7 -2.86 30.33 33.17
N THR A 8 -3.75 30.21 34.13
CA THR A 8 -4.57 29.00 34.32
C THR A 8 -5.65 28.88 33.22
N THR A 9 -6.20 30.00 32.74
CA THR A 9 -7.18 29.99 31.67
C THR A 9 -6.52 29.72 30.31
N LEU A 10 -5.28 30.14 30.11
CA LEU A 10 -4.53 29.85 28.88
C LEU A 10 -4.05 28.36 28.82
N LEU A 11 -3.69 27.79 29.95
CA LEU A 11 -3.36 26.37 30.06
C LEU A 11 -4.60 25.48 29.90
N ALA A 12 -5.75 25.88 30.39
CA ALA A 12 -7.00 25.15 30.20
C ALA A 12 -7.49 25.19 28.73
N SER A 13 -7.25 26.30 28.02
CA SER A 13 -7.59 26.40 26.59
C SER A 13 -6.62 25.66 25.66
N MET A 14 -5.40 25.38 26.12
CA MET A 14 -4.44 24.56 25.36
C MET A 14 -4.63 23.05 25.58
N SER A 15 -5.26 22.65 26.69
CA SER A 15 -5.60 21.25 26.94
C SER A 15 -6.91 20.80 26.24
N ALA A 16 -7.71 21.74 25.74
CA ALA A 16 -8.93 21.45 24.99
C ALA A 16 -8.70 21.09 23.51
N CYS A 17 -7.44 21.04 23.06
CA CYS A 17 -7.06 20.49 21.75
C CYS A 17 -6.44 19.09 21.85
N SER A 18 -6.51 18.43 22.98
CA SER A 18 -6.43 16.99 22.99
C SER A 18 -7.76 16.49 22.40
N TYR A 19 -7.71 15.92 21.20
CA TYR A 19 -8.77 15.07 20.72
C TYR A 19 -8.91 13.94 21.74
N GLU A 20 -9.73 14.11 22.76
CA GLU A 20 -10.29 12.99 23.48
C GLU A 20 -11.19 12.29 22.48
N MET A 21 -10.61 11.32 21.77
CA MET A 21 -11.41 10.41 20.99
C MET A 21 -12.28 9.65 21.99
N ASP A 22 -13.58 9.68 21.80
CA ASP A 22 -14.47 8.78 22.51
C ASP A 22 -13.88 7.37 22.41
N PRO A 23 -13.82 6.61 23.52
CA PRO A 23 -13.31 5.27 23.47
C PRO A 23 -14.15 4.44 22.49
N VAL A 24 -13.59 4.19 21.32
CA VAL A 24 -14.25 3.37 20.31
C VAL A 24 -13.99 1.92 20.65
N LEU A 25 -15.05 1.12 20.61
CA LEU A 25 -14.94 -0.33 20.72
C LEU A 25 -14.00 -0.83 19.63
N THR A 26 -12.90 -1.42 20.02
CA THR A 26 -11.79 -1.65 19.13
C THR A 26 -11.55 -3.12 18.83
N GLN A 27 -11.83 -3.98 19.78
CA GLN A 27 -11.65 -5.40 19.61
C GLN A 27 -12.70 -6.14 20.43
N ARG A 28 -13.27 -7.19 19.82
CA ARG A 28 -13.97 -8.23 20.57
C ARG A 28 -13.06 -9.44 20.60
N ASP A 29 -12.72 -9.90 21.77
CA ASP A 29 -12.14 -11.21 21.93
C ASP A 29 -13.15 -12.29 21.56
N TRP A 30 -12.67 -13.51 21.31
CA TRP A 30 -13.54 -14.65 20.95
C TRP A 30 -14.60 -14.98 22.00
N ASP A 31 -14.41 -14.57 23.24
CA ASP A 31 -15.39 -14.72 24.32
C ASP A 31 -16.41 -13.56 24.37
N GLY A 32 -16.31 -12.61 23.45
CA GLY A 32 -17.17 -11.42 23.40
C GLY A 32 -16.71 -10.27 24.30
N THR A 33 -15.57 -10.41 24.99
CA THR A 33 -15.00 -9.32 25.78
C THR A 33 -14.55 -8.19 24.86
N ALA A 34 -15.00 -6.98 25.17
CA ALA A 34 -14.61 -5.80 24.42
C ALA A 34 -13.35 -5.18 25.01
N THR A 35 -12.34 -5.00 24.19
CA THR A 35 -11.13 -4.27 24.56
C THR A 35 -11.18 -2.88 23.93
N TYR A 36 -10.92 -1.85 24.76
CA TYR A 36 -10.82 -0.48 24.33
C TYR A 36 -9.35 -0.06 24.40
N PHE A 37 -8.82 0.51 23.34
CA PHE A 37 -7.51 1.13 23.38
C PHE A 37 -7.49 2.40 22.53
N GLN A 38 -6.63 3.32 22.91
CA GLN A 38 -6.34 4.49 22.11
C GLN A 38 -5.08 4.19 21.29
N SER A 39 -5.16 4.43 20.00
CA SER A 39 -3.96 4.37 19.17
C SER A 39 -3.05 5.54 19.54
N ALA A 40 -1.80 5.25 19.88
CA ALA A 40 -0.77 6.27 20.07
C ALA A 40 -0.24 6.84 18.74
N ASP A 41 -0.76 6.33 17.62
CA ASP A 41 -0.28 6.68 16.29
C ASP A 41 -0.83 8.02 15.80
N GLU A 42 -0.23 8.50 14.73
CA GLU A 42 -0.67 9.71 14.05
C GLU A 42 -2.14 9.63 13.62
N HIS A 43 -2.83 10.74 13.80
CA HIS A 43 -4.21 10.95 13.37
C HIS A 43 -4.30 12.11 12.38
N GLY A 44 -5.44 12.27 11.74
CA GLY A 44 -5.69 13.39 10.84
C GLY A 44 -5.19 13.15 9.42
N PHE A 45 -5.06 11.89 9.03
CA PHE A 45 -4.90 11.52 7.62
C PHE A 45 -6.18 11.86 6.85
N SER A 46 -6.03 12.46 5.69
CA SER A 46 -7.17 12.93 4.90
C SER A 46 -7.25 12.32 3.50
N MET A 47 -6.17 11.71 3.01
CA MET A 47 -6.11 11.06 1.70
C MET A 47 -5.70 9.60 1.80
N TYR A 48 -4.72 9.32 2.63
CA TYR A 48 -4.26 7.96 2.87
C TYR A 48 -4.96 7.42 4.10
N TYR A 49 -6.13 6.82 3.85
CA TYR A 49 -7.07 6.45 4.90
C TYR A 49 -6.43 5.59 5.99
N LYS A 50 -6.72 5.96 7.21
CA LYS A 50 -6.47 5.20 8.43
C LYS A 50 -7.77 5.14 9.23
N PRO A 51 -8.20 3.96 9.72
CA PRO A 51 -9.33 3.90 10.62
C PRO A 51 -9.04 4.68 11.90
N GLN A 52 -10.09 5.11 12.59
CA GLN A 52 -9.96 5.86 13.84
C GLN A 52 -9.17 5.07 14.88
N VAL A 53 -9.32 3.76 14.89
CA VAL A 53 -8.58 2.85 15.74
C VAL A 53 -7.96 1.75 14.88
N GLY A 54 -6.72 1.40 15.17
CA GLY A 54 -6.00 0.35 14.45
C GLY A 54 -5.53 0.77 13.05
N PHE A 55 -5.37 -0.20 12.17
CA PHE A 55 -4.71 -0.04 10.88
C PHE A 55 -5.40 -0.85 9.79
N VAL A 56 -5.14 -0.47 8.55
CA VAL A 56 -5.61 -1.19 7.36
C VAL A 56 -4.60 -2.27 7.00
N GLY A 57 -5.02 -3.53 7.04
CA GLY A 57 -4.34 -4.66 6.41
C GLY A 57 -5.02 -5.02 5.09
N ASP A 58 -4.37 -5.78 4.30
CA ASP A 58 -4.71 -6.36 3.01
C ASP A 58 -6.03 -5.87 2.37
N PRO A 59 -6.00 -4.84 1.54
CA PRO A 59 -7.19 -4.27 0.92
C PRO A 59 -7.78 -5.22 -0.14
N MET A 60 -9.09 -5.24 -0.21
CA MET A 60 -9.90 -6.04 -1.13
C MET A 60 -10.84 -5.09 -1.89
N PRO A 61 -10.34 -4.33 -2.87
CA PRO A 61 -11.15 -3.38 -3.62
C PRO A 61 -12.12 -4.09 -4.57
N PHE A 62 -13.27 -3.48 -4.72
CA PHE A 62 -14.33 -3.91 -5.62
C PHE A 62 -15.07 -2.68 -6.16
N TYR A 63 -15.36 -2.63 -7.46
CA TYR A 63 -16.25 -1.61 -8.00
C TYR A 63 -17.69 -2.10 -7.91
N ASP A 64 -18.51 -1.41 -7.15
CA ASP A 64 -19.90 -1.74 -6.97
C ASP A 64 -20.72 -1.28 -8.18
N PRO A 65 -21.22 -2.20 -9.02
CA PRO A 65 -21.98 -1.83 -10.21
C PRO A 65 -23.37 -1.25 -9.89
N VAL A 66 -23.85 -1.42 -8.66
CA VAL A 66 -25.13 -0.91 -8.19
C VAL A 66 -24.99 0.50 -7.63
N ALA A 67 -24.08 0.71 -6.67
CA ALA A 67 -23.83 2.01 -6.04
C ALA A 67 -22.99 2.95 -6.91
N LYS A 68 -22.26 2.41 -7.91
CA LYS A 68 -21.37 3.18 -8.81
C LYS A 68 -20.24 3.89 -8.05
N ASP A 69 -19.65 3.18 -7.12
CA ASP A 69 -18.48 3.59 -6.34
C ASP A 69 -17.55 2.40 -6.08
N PHE A 70 -16.37 2.69 -5.55
CA PHE A 70 -15.47 1.64 -5.08
C PHE A 70 -15.76 1.32 -3.62
N LYS A 71 -15.89 0.04 -3.32
CA LYS A 71 -15.86 -0.52 -1.99
C LYS A 71 -14.48 -1.12 -1.76
N VAL A 72 -13.82 -0.71 -0.72
CA VAL A 72 -12.54 -1.31 -0.32
C VAL A 72 -12.73 -1.96 1.03
N MET A 73 -12.92 -3.28 1.01
CA MET A 73 -12.85 -4.09 2.21
C MET A 73 -11.38 -4.22 2.63
N TYR A 74 -11.11 -4.41 3.91
CA TYR A 74 -9.77 -4.59 4.43
C TYR A 74 -9.79 -5.37 5.75
N LEU A 75 -8.66 -5.97 6.09
CA LEU A 75 -8.47 -6.60 7.38
C LEU A 75 -8.15 -5.54 8.42
N GLN A 76 -8.98 -5.43 9.45
CA GLN A 76 -8.76 -4.49 10.55
C GLN A 76 -7.69 -5.05 11.49
N ASP A 77 -6.59 -4.33 11.66
CA ASP A 77 -5.53 -4.68 12.62
C ASP A 77 -5.66 -3.86 13.90
N TYR A 78 -5.79 -4.53 15.03
CA TYR A 78 -5.96 -3.92 16.35
C TYR A 78 -4.72 -4.06 17.24
N ARG A 79 -3.56 -3.69 16.77
CA ARG A 79 -2.36 -3.73 17.60
C ARG A 79 -2.51 -2.99 18.93
N PRO A 80 -1.94 -3.45 20.04
CA PRO A 80 -1.15 -4.66 20.17
C PRO A 80 -1.95 -5.81 20.77
N ASN A 81 -2.21 -6.86 20.00
CA ASN A 81 -2.69 -8.10 20.60
C ASN A 81 -1.73 -9.25 20.24
N PRO A 82 -0.83 -9.66 21.14
CA PRO A 82 0.18 -10.66 20.85
C PRO A 82 -0.36 -12.06 20.59
N GLU A 83 -1.62 -12.34 20.94
CA GLU A 83 -2.25 -13.64 20.67
C GLU A 83 -3.25 -13.60 19.52
N ALA A 84 -3.67 -12.41 19.09
CA ALA A 84 -4.79 -12.31 18.19
C ALA A 84 -4.33 -12.01 16.77
N THR A 85 -4.57 -12.97 15.98
CA THR A 85 -4.85 -12.84 14.57
C THR A 85 -6.32 -12.45 14.35
N TYR A 86 -6.93 -11.69 15.27
CA TYR A 86 -8.30 -11.23 15.15
C TYR A 86 -8.34 -10.07 14.14
N HIS A 87 -8.56 -10.43 12.88
CA HIS A 87 -8.64 -9.49 11.78
C HIS A 87 -10.03 -9.57 11.12
N PRO A 88 -11.06 -8.92 11.66
CA PRO A 88 -12.36 -8.86 10.99
C PRO A 88 -12.27 -8.03 9.72
N ILE A 89 -13.20 -8.25 8.79
CA ILE A 89 -13.29 -7.44 7.58
C ILE A 89 -14.08 -6.17 7.88
N PHE A 90 -13.42 -5.04 7.75
CA PHE A 90 -14.01 -3.70 7.71
C PHE A 90 -14.08 -3.21 6.26
N GLY A 91 -14.74 -2.08 6.05
CA GLY A 91 -14.83 -1.49 4.73
C GLY A 91 -14.89 0.02 4.71
N VAL A 92 -14.51 0.56 3.56
CA VAL A 92 -14.73 1.96 3.19
C VAL A 92 -15.33 2.04 1.80
N ALA A 93 -16.07 3.13 1.53
CA ALA A 93 -16.52 3.49 0.20
C ALA A 93 -15.77 4.73 -0.29
N THR A 94 -15.47 4.78 -1.58
CA THR A 94 -14.85 5.93 -2.24
C THR A 94 -15.26 6.02 -3.71
N LYS A 95 -15.35 7.22 -4.24
CA LYS A 95 -15.57 7.44 -5.68
C LYS A 95 -14.29 7.77 -6.42
N ASP A 96 -13.24 8.15 -5.71
CA ASP A 96 -12.10 8.84 -6.28
C ASP A 96 -10.73 8.41 -5.74
N GLY A 97 -10.72 7.47 -4.77
CA GLY A 97 -9.48 7.02 -4.11
C GLY A 97 -8.82 8.05 -3.20
N ALA A 98 -9.48 9.19 -2.93
CA ALA A 98 -8.96 10.29 -2.13
C ALA A 98 -9.83 10.67 -0.94
N THR A 99 -11.12 10.35 -1.01
CA THR A 99 -12.10 10.62 0.04
C THR A 99 -12.82 9.33 0.38
N TYR A 100 -12.86 8.99 1.66
CA TYR A 100 -13.37 7.72 2.13
C TYR A 100 -14.49 7.90 3.13
N GLU A 101 -15.55 7.11 2.98
CA GLU A 101 -16.62 6.93 3.93
C GLU A 101 -16.46 5.56 4.61
N SER A 102 -16.41 5.53 5.94
CA SER A 102 -16.32 4.26 6.68
C SER A 102 -17.64 3.50 6.60
N LEU A 103 -17.56 2.22 6.27
CA LEU A 103 -18.68 1.29 6.32
C LEU A 103 -18.71 0.48 7.62
N GLY A 104 -17.69 0.63 8.47
CA GLY A 104 -17.56 -0.13 9.71
C GLY A 104 -17.18 -1.59 9.49
N GLU A 105 -17.46 -2.43 10.50
CA GLU A 105 -17.27 -3.87 10.44
C GLU A 105 -18.34 -4.51 9.54
N LEU A 106 -17.90 -5.22 8.52
CA LEU A 106 -18.78 -5.90 7.55
C LEU A 106 -18.89 -7.40 7.84
N ILE A 107 -17.75 -8.07 8.05
CA ILE A 107 -17.71 -9.51 8.33
C ILE A 107 -16.86 -9.72 9.59
N PRO A 108 -17.49 -9.98 10.76
CA PRO A 108 -16.77 -10.27 12.00
C PRO A 108 -16.04 -11.60 11.93
N CYS A 109 -15.01 -11.79 12.73
CA CYS A 109 -14.42 -13.10 12.94
C CYS A 109 -15.44 -14.07 13.56
N GLY A 110 -15.18 -15.35 13.45
CA GLY A 110 -15.90 -16.40 14.16
C GLY A 110 -15.47 -16.50 15.62
N GLY A 111 -16.10 -17.41 16.35
CA GLY A 111 -15.65 -17.78 17.68
C GLY A 111 -14.29 -18.49 17.63
N ARG A 112 -13.60 -18.58 18.79
CA ARG A 112 -12.25 -19.14 18.91
C ARG A 112 -12.08 -20.53 18.29
N ASP A 113 -13.11 -21.36 18.39
CA ASP A 113 -13.09 -22.73 17.89
C ASP A 113 -13.62 -22.86 16.45
N GLU A 114 -14.12 -21.76 15.86
CA GLU A 114 -14.61 -21.74 14.49
C GLU A 114 -13.46 -21.67 13.47
N GLN A 115 -13.75 -22.01 12.24
CA GLN A 115 -12.74 -22.02 11.16
C GLN A 115 -12.22 -20.63 10.85
N ASP A 116 -13.04 -19.60 10.98
CA ASP A 116 -12.71 -18.20 10.77
C ASP A 116 -12.52 -17.44 12.09
N ALA A 117 -11.92 -18.10 13.09
CA ALA A 117 -11.47 -17.44 14.33
C ALA A 117 -10.56 -16.24 14.04
N ALA A 118 -9.86 -16.27 12.92
CA ALA A 118 -9.23 -15.12 12.28
C ALA A 118 -9.58 -15.12 10.78
N ILE A 119 -9.64 -13.93 10.17
CA ILE A 119 -9.92 -13.79 8.76
C ILE A 119 -8.64 -13.35 8.05
N GLY A 120 -8.36 -13.95 6.89
CA GLY A 120 -7.37 -13.49 5.93
C GLY A 120 -8.02 -12.89 4.70
N THR A 121 -7.19 -12.45 3.78
CA THR A 121 -7.59 -11.71 2.57
C THR A 121 -8.58 -12.50 1.71
N GLY A 122 -9.32 -11.76 0.89
CA GLY A 122 -10.34 -12.29 0.00
C GLY A 122 -10.61 -11.43 -1.22
N GLY A 123 -11.74 -11.67 -1.84
CA GLY A 123 -12.24 -10.91 -2.98
C GLY A 123 -13.75 -10.93 -3.08
N THR A 124 -14.31 -9.89 -3.64
CA THR A 124 -15.76 -9.69 -3.79
C THR A 124 -16.17 -9.67 -5.25
N ILE A 125 -17.32 -10.25 -5.54
CA ILE A 125 -17.98 -10.16 -6.85
C ILE A 125 -19.48 -9.98 -6.67
N TYR A 126 -20.12 -9.24 -7.58
CA TYR A 126 -21.57 -9.10 -7.63
C TYR A 126 -22.15 -10.06 -8.67
N ASN A 127 -23.13 -10.85 -8.29
CA ASN A 127 -23.89 -11.71 -9.20
C ASN A 127 -25.20 -11.01 -9.59
N PRO A 128 -25.36 -10.58 -10.86
CA PRO A 128 -26.56 -9.88 -11.29
C PRO A 128 -27.80 -10.78 -11.41
N VAL A 129 -27.62 -12.11 -11.42
CA VAL A 129 -28.71 -13.07 -11.54
C VAL A 129 -29.51 -13.17 -10.25
N ASP A 130 -28.85 -13.42 -9.13
CA ASP A 130 -29.48 -13.47 -7.82
C ASP A 130 -29.42 -12.16 -7.03
N LYS A 131 -28.74 -11.15 -7.59
CA LYS A 131 -28.59 -9.78 -7.06
C LYS A 131 -27.91 -9.78 -5.69
N LEU A 132 -26.91 -10.67 -5.51
CA LEU A 132 -26.13 -10.77 -4.30
C LEU A 132 -24.67 -10.42 -4.55
N TYR A 133 -24.06 -9.82 -3.54
CA TYR A 133 -22.63 -9.74 -3.42
C TYR A 133 -22.10 -11.00 -2.76
N TYR A 134 -21.04 -11.57 -3.29
CA TYR A 134 -20.31 -12.70 -2.75
C TYR A 134 -18.92 -12.26 -2.37
N THR A 135 -18.56 -12.39 -1.11
CA THR A 135 -17.17 -12.20 -0.65
C THR A 135 -16.62 -13.56 -0.23
N PHE A 136 -15.64 -14.03 -1.01
CA PHE A 136 -14.86 -15.20 -0.63
C PHE A 136 -13.64 -14.71 0.15
N TYR A 137 -13.33 -15.31 1.27
CA TYR A 137 -12.27 -14.91 2.18
C TYR A 137 -11.58 -16.11 2.80
N THR A 138 -10.39 -15.89 3.34
CA THR A 138 -9.66 -16.93 4.05
C THR A 138 -10.15 -17.04 5.48
N GLY A 139 -10.62 -18.20 5.87
CA GLY A 139 -10.89 -18.52 7.26
C GLY A 139 -9.66 -19.19 7.88
N ASN A 140 -9.08 -18.58 8.90
CA ASN A 140 -7.94 -19.08 9.65
C ASN A 140 -8.40 -19.69 10.97
N LYS A 141 -8.11 -20.97 11.17
CA LYS A 141 -8.41 -21.65 12.41
C LYS A 141 -7.35 -21.36 13.48
N PHE A 142 -7.80 -21.03 14.67
CA PHE A 142 -6.89 -20.83 15.79
C PHE A 142 -6.38 -22.17 16.32
N LYS A 143 -5.04 -22.35 16.35
CA LYS A 143 -4.38 -23.58 16.83
C LYS A 143 -4.98 -24.87 16.25
N PRO A 144 -4.96 -25.05 14.92
CA PRO A 144 -5.50 -26.25 14.30
C PRO A 144 -4.72 -27.49 14.75
N SER A 145 -5.43 -28.62 14.92
CA SER A 145 -4.79 -29.92 15.11
C SER A 145 -4.16 -30.42 13.80
N SER A 146 -3.32 -31.44 13.88
CA SER A 146 -2.57 -31.95 12.71
C SER A 146 -3.44 -32.51 11.59
N ASP A 147 -4.69 -32.85 11.84
CA ASP A 147 -5.69 -33.35 10.89
C ASP A 147 -6.62 -32.25 10.35
N GLN A 148 -6.54 -31.03 10.88
CA GLN A 148 -7.35 -29.90 10.45
C GLN A 148 -6.63 -29.01 9.41
N ASN A 149 -7.42 -28.35 8.56
CA ASN A 149 -6.91 -27.28 7.71
C ASN A 149 -6.77 -25.99 8.54
N ALA A 150 -5.58 -25.41 8.54
CA ALA A 150 -5.35 -24.10 9.14
C ALA A 150 -6.07 -23.02 8.35
N GLN A 151 -6.01 -23.08 7.02
CA GLN A 151 -6.62 -22.14 6.10
C GLN A 151 -7.60 -22.83 5.16
N VAL A 152 -8.77 -22.23 4.99
CA VAL A 152 -9.77 -22.63 4.00
C VAL A 152 -10.41 -21.39 3.38
N VAL A 153 -10.97 -21.53 2.18
CA VAL A 153 -11.81 -20.46 1.64
C VAL A 153 -13.24 -20.62 2.14
N MET A 154 -13.78 -19.55 2.66
CA MET A 154 -15.15 -19.40 3.12
C MET A 154 -15.87 -18.33 2.30
N VAL A 155 -17.20 -18.23 2.42
CA VAL A 155 -18.00 -17.24 1.70
C VAL A 155 -19.03 -16.59 2.61
N ALA A 156 -19.19 -15.28 2.44
CA ALA A 156 -20.32 -14.52 2.95
C ALA A 156 -21.05 -13.82 1.80
N THR A 157 -22.36 -13.65 1.93
CA THR A 157 -23.20 -12.98 0.94
C THR A 157 -23.93 -11.79 1.53
N SER A 158 -24.22 -10.80 0.68
CA SER A 158 -24.97 -9.61 1.07
C SER A 158 -25.90 -9.15 -0.07
N PRO A 159 -27.13 -8.71 0.22
CA PRO A 159 -28.00 -8.10 -0.77
C PRO A 159 -27.73 -6.59 -0.96
N ASP A 160 -27.02 -5.93 -0.04
CA ASP A 160 -26.94 -4.48 0.07
C ASP A 160 -25.52 -3.92 0.37
N PHE A 161 -24.52 -4.81 0.38
CA PHE A 161 -23.14 -4.53 0.78
C PHE A 161 -22.97 -4.05 2.25
N LYS A 162 -24.01 -4.13 3.06
CA LYS A 162 -24.02 -3.70 4.48
C LYS A 162 -24.24 -4.86 5.43
N THR A 163 -25.24 -5.69 5.10
CA THR A 163 -25.62 -6.84 5.92
C THR A 163 -25.06 -8.11 5.30
N TRP A 164 -24.09 -8.73 5.99
CA TRP A 164 -23.41 -9.93 5.50
C TRP A 164 -23.82 -11.17 6.25
N THR A 165 -24.07 -12.24 5.51
CA THR A 165 -24.42 -13.56 6.05
C THR A 165 -23.36 -14.57 5.64
N LYS A 166 -22.66 -15.15 6.63
CA LYS A 166 -21.67 -16.21 6.41
C LYS A 166 -22.35 -17.53 6.06
N ASN A 167 -21.88 -18.18 5.01
CA ASN A 167 -22.26 -19.55 4.73
C ASN A 167 -21.40 -20.51 5.56
N ARG A 168 -21.97 -21.05 6.63
CA ARG A 168 -21.27 -21.93 7.59
C ARG A 168 -21.10 -23.37 7.08
N THR A 169 -21.59 -23.69 5.90
CA THR A 169 -21.48 -25.03 5.28
C THR A 169 -20.52 -25.06 4.08
N PHE A 170 -20.12 -23.90 3.57
CA PHE A 170 -19.17 -23.82 2.48
C PHE A 170 -17.75 -23.73 3.00
N TYR A 171 -16.94 -24.72 2.69
CA TYR A 171 -15.50 -24.77 3.00
C TYR A 171 -14.76 -25.35 1.81
N LEU A 172 -14.04 -24.52 1.04
CA LEU A 172 -13.13 -24.99 0.01
C LEU A 172 -11.77 -25.25 0.66
N LYS A 173 -11.35 -26.51 0.67
CA LYS A 173 -10.16 -26.99 1.39
C LYS A 173 -9.06 -27.39 0.42
N GLY A 174 -7.83 -26.95 0.69
CA GLY A 174 -6.69 -27.22 -0.18
C GLY A 174 -6.33 -28.71 -0.27
N ASP A 175 -6.34 -29.42 0.86
CA ASP A 175 -5.98 -30.83 0.94
C ASP A 175 -6.87 -31.75 0.08
N THR A 176 -8.14 -31.40 -0.12
CA THR A 176 -9.08 -32.10 -1.01
C THR A 176 -8.58 -32.16 -2.45
N TYR A 177 -7.77 -31.19 -2.87
CA TYR A 177 -7.23 -31.07 -4.23
C TYR A 177 -5.71 -31.26 -4.30
N GLY A 178 -5.11 -31.76 -3.22
CA GLY A 178 -3.67 -32.02 -3.14
C GLY A 178 -2.81 -30.77 -2.96
N TYR A 179 -3.39 -29.69 -2.47
CA TYR A 179 -2.67 -28.49 -2.03
C TYR A 179 -2.42 -28.52 -0.51
N ASP A 180 -1.59 -27.58 -0.03
CA ASP A 180 -1.26 -27.48 1.39
C ASP A 180 -2.48 -27.03 2.20
N LYS A 181 -2.64 -27.57 3.41
CA LYS A 181 -3.74 -27.24 4.33
C LYS A 181 -3.45 -26.05 5.24
N ASN A 182 -2.18 -25.62 5.31
CA ASN A 182 -1.75 -24.49 6.14
C ASN A 182 -1.58 -23.22 5.31
N ASP A 183 -1.30 -23.38 4.01
CA ASP A 183 -1.16 -22.31 3.04
C ASP A 183 -2.21 -22.47 1.93
N PHE A 184 -3.41 -21.93 2.15
CA PHE A 184 -4.51 -21.94 1.16
C PHE A 184 -5.38 -20.70 1.37
N ARG A 185 -4.97 -19.56 0.79
CA ARG A 185 -5.50 -18.23 1.12
C ARG A 185 -5.63 -17.27 -0.04
N ASP A 186 -6.14 -16.09 0.24
CA ASP A 186 -6.27 -14.91 -0.62
C ASP A 186 -7.11 -15.18 -1.88
N PRO A 187 -8.33 -15.74 -1.77
CA PRO A 187 -9.15 -15.99 -2.95
C PRO A 187 -9.44 -14.68 -3.68
N PHE A 188 -9.15 -14.67 -4.97
CA PHE A 188 -9.47 -13.57 -5.88
C PHE A 188 -10.42 -14.05 -6.98
N LEU A 189 -11.39 -13.23 -7.34
CA LEU A 189 -12.42 -13.59 -8.31
C LEU A 189 -12.40 -12.68 -9.53
N PHE A 190 -12.53 -13.28 -10.70
CA PHE A 190 -12.82 -12.58 -11.96
C PHE A 190 -13.75 -13.42 -12.81
N GLN A 191 -14.35 -12.79 -13.82
CA GLN A 191 -15.24 -13.45 -14.76
C GLN A 191 -14.68 -13.26 -16.17
N THR A 192 -14.69 -14.32 -16.97
CA THR A 192 -14.33 -14.29 -18.38
C THR A 192 -15.55 -13.97 -19.25
N GLU A 193 -15.31 -13.61 -20.51
CA GLU A 193 -16.35 -13.16 -21.44
C GLU A 193 -17.41 -14.24 -21.74
N ASP A 194 -17.07 -15.52 -21.56
CA ASP A 194 -17.96 -16.66 -21.66
C ASP A 194 -18.87 -16.87 -20.43
N GLY A 195 -18.73 -16.00 -19.43
CA GLY A 195 -19.55 -16.00 -18.22
C GLY A 195 -19.04 -16.93 -17.11
N VAL A 196 -17.91 -17.59 -17.31
CA VAL A 196 -17.30 -18.45 -16.28
C VAL A 196 -16.64 -17.59 -15.21
N TYR A 197 -16.92 -17.89 -13.95
CA TYR A 197 -16.24 -17.32 -12.80
C TYR A 197 -14.98 -18.10 -12.50
N HIS A 198 -13.90 -17.41 -12.24
CA HIS A 198 -12.61 -17.95 -11.84
C HIS A 198 -12.29 -17.49 -10.43
N MET A 199 -11.71 -18.39 -9.63
CA MET A 199 -11.16 -18.08 -8.32
C MET A 199 -9.70 -18.51 -8.30
N LEU A 200 -8.80 -17.58 -8.01
CA LEU A 200 -7.38 -17.84 -7.81
C LEU A 200 -7.09 -17.88 -6.31
N ILE A 201 -6.27 -18.82 -5.88
CA ILE A 201 -5.91 -19.02 -4.48
C ILE A 201 -4.41 -19.19 -4.36
N ALA A 202 -3.78 -18.38 -3.49
CA ALA A 202 -2.38 -18.54 -3.14
C ALA A 202 -2.20 -19.77 -2.24
N THR A 203 -1.33 -20.70 -2.64
CA THR A 203 -1.17 -21.98 -1.95
C THR A 203 0.21 -22.58 -2.14
N ARG A 204 0.43 -23.77 -1.58
CA ARG A 204 1.63 -24.60 -1.82
C ARG A 204 1.25 -25.99 -2.31
N LYS A 205 2.16 -26.58 -3.07
CA LYS A 205 2.07 -27.98 -3.49
C LYS A 205 3.47 -28.56 -3.60
N ASN A 206 3.72 -29.69 -2.92
CA ASN A 206 5.05 -30.32 -2.91
C ASN A 206 6.19 -29.37 -2.51
N GLY A 207 5.95 -28.50 -1.52
CA GLY A 207 6.91 -27.55 -0.98
C GLY A 207 7.15 -26.29 -1.84
N LYS A 208 6.50 -26.18 -3.01
CA LYS A 208 6.59 -24.99 -3.88
C LYS A 208 5.33 -24.12 -3.75
N GLY A 209 5.50 -22.82 -3.91
CA GLY A 209 4.36 -21.91 -4.05
C GLY A 209 3.61 -22.15 -5.35
N HIS A 210 2.29 -22.03 -5.27
CA HIS A 210 1.36 -22.17 -6.39
C HIS A 210 0.26 -21.11 -6.28
N ILE A 211 -0.30 -20.74 -7.42
CA ILE A 211 -1.63 -20.16 -7.51
C ILE A 211 -2.55 -21.24 -8.07
N ALA A 212 -3.49 -21.72 -7.26
CA ALA A 212 -4.52 -22.67 -7.69
C ALA A 212 -5.65 -21.94 -8.40
N GLU A 213 -6.29 -22.60 -9.36
CA GLU A 213 -7.44 -22.08 -10.10
C GLU A 213 -8.66 -22.98 -9.90
N PHE A 214 -9.78 -22.34 -9.61
CA PHE A 214 -11.10 -22.98 -9.55
C PHE A 214 -12.06 -22.22 -10.44
N THR A 215 -13.05 -22.92 -10.99
CA THR A 215 -14.08 -22.33 -11.86
C THR A 215 -15.48 -22.65 -11.37
N SER A 216 -16.41 -21.74 -11.65
CA SER A 216 -17.82 -21.87 -11.32
C SER A 216 -18.68 -21.17 -12.36
N THR A 217 -19.93 -21.62 -12.52
CA THR A 217 -20.95 -20.94 -13.34
C THR A 217 -22.00 -20.20 -12.50
N ASP A 218 -21.99 -20.40 -11.17
CA ASP A 218 -23.05 -19.90 -10.28
C ASP A 218 -22.55 -19.30 -8.95
N LEU A 219 -21.22 -19.29 -8.72
CA LEU A 219 -20.55 -18.88 -7.46
C LEU A 219 -20.86 -19.79 -6.24
N LYS A 220 -21.55 -20.88 -6.43
CA LYS A 220 -21.95 -21.80 -5.34
C LYS A 220 -21.17 -23.11 -5.41
N GLU A 221 -21.06 -23.69 -6.58
CA GLU A 221 -20.31 -24.91 -6.84
C GLU A 221 -19.01 -24.58 -7.57
N TRP A 222 -17.90 -25.11 -7.08
CA TRP A 222 -16.56 -24.84 -7.61
C TRP A 222 -15.84 -26.11 -8.01
N ALA A 223 -15.32 -26.12 -9.21
CA ALA A 223 -14.49 -27.21 -9.74
C ALA A 223 -13.03 -26.77 -9.83
N SER A 224 -12.10 -27.65 -9.47
CA SER A 224 -10.67 -27.36 -9.67
C SER A 224 -10.34 -27.35 -11.16
N ALA A 225 -9.76 -26.23 -11.61
CA ALA A 225 -9.18 -26.09 -12.95
C ALA A 225 -7.67 -26.38 -12.95
N GLY A 226 -7.11 -26.73 -11.78
CA GLY A 226 -5.69 -27.06 -11.63
C GLY A 226 -4.86 -25.90 -11.13
N THR A 227 -3.65 -25.78 -11.65
CA THR A 227 -2.71 -24.73 -11.25
C THR A 227 -2.67 -23.62 -12.30
N PHE A 228 -2.94 -22.41 -11.87
CA PHE A 228 -2.78 -21.20 -12.69
C PHE A 228 -1.28 -20.87 -12.87
N MET A 229 -0.51 -20.94 -11.77
CA MET A 229 0.90 -20.65 -11.72
C MET A 229 1.65 -21.54 -10.73
N THR A 230 2.86 -21.99 -11.09
CA THR A 230 3.82 -22.60 -10.19
C THR A 230 5.01 -21.66 -10.02
N MET A 231 5.31 -21.31 -8.78
CA MET A 231 6.44 -20.44 -8.45
C MET A 231 7.74 -21.24 -8.45
N MET A 232 8.84 -20.57 -8.78
CA MET A 232 10.15 -21.17 -8.62
C MET A 232 10.57 -21.22 -7.15
N TRP A 233 11.29 -22.26 -6.78
CA TRP A 233 11.81 -22.48 -5.43
C TRP A 233 10.73 -22.40 -4.35
N ASP A 234 11.07 -21.93 -3.17
CA ASP A 234 10.19 -21.77 -2.01
C ASP A 234 9.60 -20.34 -1.92
N ARG A 235 9.32 -19.73 -3.07
CA ARG A 235 8.66 -18.40 -3.10
C ARG A 235 7.16 -18.54 -2.82
N PHE A 236 6.55 -17.46 -2.38
CA PHE A 236 5.12 -17.41 -2.14
C PHE A 236 4.56 -16.06 -2.57
N TYR A 237 3.61 -16.07 -3.50
CA TYR A 237 2.95 -14.89 -4.01
C TYR A 237 1.56 -14.78 -3.41
N GLU A 238 1.37 -13.76 -2.61
CA GLU A 238 0.12 -13.46 -1.91
C GLU A 238 -0.76 -12.52 -2.74
N CYS A 239 -2.03 -12.45 -2.38
CA CYS A 239 -2.98 -11.48 -2.92
C CYS A 239 -3.04 -11.46 -4.45
N PRO A 240 -3.21 -12.60 -5.15
CA PRO A 240 -3.33 -12.60 -6.60
C PRO A 240 -4.52 -11.74 -7.06
N ASP A 241 -4.34 -11.04 -8.19
CA ASP A 241 -5.36 -10.19 -8.81
C ASP A 241 -5.19 -10.25 -10.33
N VAL A 242 -6.15 -10.84 -11.02
CA VAL A 242 -6.13 -10.99 -12.50
C VAL A 242 -7.19 -10.12 -13.13
N PHE A 243 -6.77 -9.32 -14.11
CA PHE A 243 -7.66 -8.45 -14.86
C PHE A 243 -7.19 -8.23 -16.29
N LYS A 244 -8.14 -7.82 -17.13
CA LYS A 244 -7.87 -7.31 -18.48
C LYS A 244 -7.90 -5.77 -18.46
N MET A 245 -6.92 -5.15 -19.12
CA MET A 245 -6.86 -3.71 -19.33
C MET A 245 -6.35 -3.46 -20.75
N GLY A 246 -7.14 -2.79 -21.59
CA GLY A 246 -6.86 -2.71 -23.01
C GLY A 246 -6.74 -4.10 -23.64
N ASP A 247 -5.66 -4.30 -24.38
CA ASP A 247 -5.37 -5.57 -25.09
C ASP A 247 -4.54 -6.55 -24.26
N TRP A 248 -4.35 -6.30 -22.96
CA TRP A 248 -3.47 -7.08 -22.12
C TRP A 248 -4.20 -7.67 -20.91
N TRP A 249 -3.82 -8.89 -20.54
CA TRP A 249 -4.12 -9.51 -19.28
C TRP A 249 -2.97 -9.33 -18.32
N TYR A 250 -3.28 -9.16 -17.05
CA TYR A 250 -2.33 -8.95 -15.96
C TYR A 250 -2.61 -9.88 -14.80
N LEU A 251 -1.57 -10.33 -14.14
CA LEU A 251 -1.59 -10.91 -12.80
C LEU A 251 -0.77 -9.99 -11.91
N VAL A 252 -1.40 -9.27 -11.00
CA VAL A 252 -0.74 -8.54 -9.92
C VAL A 252 -0.67 -9.45 -8.70
N TYR A 253 0.42 -9.39 -7.96
CA TYR A 253 0.65 -10.20 -6.77
C TYR A 253 1.62 -9.49 -5.81
N SER A 254 1.67 -9.95 -4.56
CA SER A 254 2.59 -9.48 -3.53
C SER A 254 3.60 -10.56 -3.18
N GLU A 255 4.88 -10.30 -3.40
CA GLU A 255 5.96 -11.22 -3.08
C GLU A 255 6.22 -11.22 -1.56
N GLN A 256 6.12 -12.38 -0.92
CA GLN A 256 6.26 -12.51 0.53
C GLN A 256 7.73 -12.46 0.99
N ALA A 257 8.69 -12.90 0.17
CA ALA A 257 10.08 -12.95 0.58
C ALA A 257 10.60 -11.57 1.01
N SER A 258 11.19 -11.48 2.22
CA SER A 258 11.47 -10.21 2.91
C SER A 258 12.27 -9.21 2.10
N PHE A 259 13.30 -9.66 1.38
CA PHE A 259 14.16 -8.80 0.56
C PHE A 259 13.52 -8.38 -0.78
N MET A 260 12.42 -9.06 -1.20
CA MET A 260 11.66 -8.77 -2.42
C MET A 260 10.20 -8.43 -2.13
N ARG A 261 9.83 -8.19 -0.89
CA ARG A 261 8.47 -7.89 -0.44
C ARG A 261 7.92 -6.65 -1.14
N LYS A 262 7.42 -6.84 -2.35
CA LYS A 262 6.89 -5.79 -3.23
C LYS A 262 5.67 -6.28 -3.97
N VAL A 263 4.86 -5.34 -4.43
CA VAL A 263 3.80 -5.59 -5.39
C VAL A 263 4.39 -5.63 -6.79
N GLN A 264 4.11 -6.71 -7.50
CA GLN A 264 4.65 -6.99 -8.82
C GLN A 264 3.56 -7.47 -9.76
N TYR A 265 3.85 -7.54 -11.07
CA TYR A 265 2.90 -8.07 -12.05
C TYR A 265 3.57 -8.87 -13.16
N PHE A 266 2.77 -9.75 -13.77
CA PHE A 266 2.99 -10.37 -15.07
C PHE A 266 1.99 -9.84 -16.09
N LYS A 267 2.30 -9.94 -17.38
CA LYS A 267 1.40 -9.55 -18.46
C LYS A 267 1.43 -10.58 -19.61
N GLY A 268 0.31 -10.65 -20.36
CA GLY A 268 0.16 -11.44 -21.58
C GLY A 268 -0.95 -10.87 -22.45
N ARG A 269 -0.93 -11.11 -23.75
CA ARG A 269 -1.99 -10.66 -24.68
C ARG A 269 -3.27 -11.46 -24.51
N THR A 270 -3.16 -12.71 -24.12
CA THR A 270 -4.27 -13.60 -23.80
C THR A 270 -4.10 -14.17 -22.39
N LEU A 271 -5.16 -14.76 -21.85
CA LEU A 271 -5.07 -15.42 -20.53
C LEU A 271 -4.11 -16.63 -20.57
N GLU A 272 -4.09 -17.37 -21.68
CA GLU A 272 -3.17 -18.49 -21.89
C GLU A 272 -1.71 -18.00 -21.96
N GLU A 273 -1.48 -16.89 -22.64
CA GLU A 273 -0.16 -16.27 -22.73
C GLU A 273 0.31 -15.76 -21.37
N LEU A 274 -0.60 -15.15 -20.58
CA LEU A 274 -0.33 -14.76 -19.19
C LEU A 274 0.08 -15.99 -18.35
N LYS A 275 -0.69 -17.08 -18.40
CA LYS A 275 -0.37 -18.33 -17.69
C LYS A 275 0.98 -18.91 -18.12
N ALA A 276 1.28 -18.89 -19.41
CA ALA A 276 2.56 -19.34 -19.94
C ALA A 276 3.73 -18.47 -19.47
N THR A 277 3.54 -17.14 -19.41
CA THR A 277 4.53 -16.19 -18.89
C THR A 277 4.82 -16.46 -17.41
N THR A 278 3.80 -16.68 -16.61
CA THR A 278 3.95 -16.97 -15.18
C THR A 278 4.65 -18.30 -14.93
N ALA A 279 4.49 -19.29 -15.80
CA ALA A 279 5.17 -20.57 -15.69
C ALA A 279 6.71 -20.47 -15.83
N ASN A 280 7.19 -19.39 -16.45
CA ASN A 280 8.60 -19.10 -16.67
C ASN A 280 9.16 -18.05 -15.69
N ASP A 281 8.69 -18.04 -14.45
CA ASP A 281 9.13 -17.14 -13.38
C ASP A 281 10.66 -17.01 -13.21
N ALA A 282 11.44 -17.94 -13.77
CA ALA A 282 12.89 -18.00 -13.70
C ALA A 282 13.63 -16.72 -14.14
N GLY A 283 13.05 -15.94 -15.05
CA GLY A 283 13.70 -14.75 -15.63
C GLY A 283 13.41 -13.45 -14.90
N ILE A 284 12.54 -13.47 -13.90
CA ILE A 284 12.00 -12.23 -13.30
C ILE A 284 12.79 -11.78 -12.08
N TRP A 285 13.56 -12.66 -11.51
CA TRP A 285 14.36 -12.42 -10.33
C TRP A 285 15.80 -12.01 -10.66
N PRO A 286 16.45 -11.11 -9.90
CA PRO A 286 15.96 -10.04 -8.99
C PRO A 286 15.80 -8.71 -9.71
N ASP A 287 15.90 -8.62 -11.03
CA ASP A 287 16.10 -7.41 -11.80
C ASP A 287 14.94 -7.05 -12.73
N ASN A 288 13.76 -7.63 -12.55
CA ASN A 288 12.60 -7.25 -13.36
C ASN A 288 12.08 -5.86 -12.97
N ARG A 289 12.69 -4.83 -13.56
CA ARG A 289 12.26 -3.45 -13.39
C ARG A 289 10.84 -3.20 -13.91
N GLU A 290 10.48 -3.93 -14.95
CA GLU A 290 9.17 -3.80 -15.60
C GLU A 290 8.03 -4.36 -14.76
N GLY A 291 8.31 -5.32 -13.88
CA GLY A 291 7.30 -5.97 -13.04
C GLY A 291 7.06 -5.34 -11.68
N MET A 292 7.88 -4.39 -11.24
CA MET A 292 7.77 -3.77 -9.90
C MET A 292 6.91 -2.52 -9.98
N LEU A 293 5.85 -2.45 -9.17
CA LEU A 293 4.95 -1.30 -9.16
C LEU A 293 5.37 -0.21 -8.16
N ASP A 294 5.83 -0.60 -6.96
CA ASP A 294 6.21 0.37 -5.92
C ASP A 294 7.30 -0.21 -5.00
N SER A 295 7.69 0.55 -3.98
CA SER A 295 8.65 0.17 -2.95
C SER A 295 8.09 -0.90 -1.99
N ARG A 296 8.94 -1.39 -1.08
CA ARG A 296 8.53 -2.31 0.01
C ARG A 296 7.55 -1.69 1.01
N ALA A 297 7.36 -0.38 0.98
CA ALA A 297 6.37 0.33 1.80
C ALA A 297 4.99 0.44 1.12
N PHE A 298 4.73 -0.35 0.10
CA PHE A 298 3.42 -0.55 -0.51
C PHE A 298 3.19 -2.05 -0.69
N TYR A 299 2.24 -2.63 0.03
CA TYR A 299 2.05 -4.08 0.03
C TYR A 299 0.58 -4.50 -0.08
N ALA A 300 0.36 -5.78 -0.39
CA ALA A 300 -0.95 -6.41 -0.62
C ALA A 300 -1.81 -5.66 -1.65
N GLY A 301 -1.15 -5.15 -2.71
CA GLY A 301 -1.79 -4.36 -3.75
C GLY A 301 -2.82 -5.15 -4.55
N LYS A 302 -4.08 -4.69 -4.55
CA LYS A 302 -5.18 -5.22 -5.38
C LYS A 302 -5.90 -4.10 -6.09
N THR A 303 -6.52 -4.41 -7.23
CA THR A 303 -7.08 -3.43 -8.15
C THR A 303 -8.60 -3.50 -8.27
N ALA A 304 -9.21 -2.38 -8.62
CA ALA A 304 -10.58 -2.32 -9.12
C ALA A 304 -10.71 -1.23 -10.19
N SER A 305 -11.69 -1.39 -11.09
CA SER A 305 -11.93 -0.46 -12.20
C SER A 305 -13.38 -0.05 -12.29
N ASP A 306 -13.63 1.22 -12.57
CA ASP A 306 -14.96 1.76 -12.91
C ASP A 306 -15.27 1.67 -14.42
N GLY A 307 -14.38 1.01 -15.19
CA GLY A 307 -14.45 0.93 -16.65
C GLY A 307 -13.69 2.05 -17.38
N THR A 308 -13.33 3.12 -16.68
CA THR A 308 -12.54 4.25 -17.22
C THR A 308 -11.16 4.30 -16.60
N ASN A 309 -11.11 4.26 -15.29
CA ASN A 309 -9.88 4.24 -14.50
C ASN A 309 -9.75 2.89 -13.78
N ARG A 310 -8.51 2.46 -13.62
CA ARG A 310 -8.18 1.38 -12.71
C ARG A 310 -7.29 1.93 -11.61
N TYR A 311 -7.69 1.67 -10.38
CA TYR A 311 -6.90 2.01 -9.20
C TYR A 311 -6.35 0.74 -8.57
N ILE A 312 -5.22 0.89 -7.91
CA ILE A 312 -4.64 -0.13 -7.03
C ILE A 312 -4.63 0.42 -5.61
N TRP A 313 -5.04 -0.40 -4.64
CA TRP A 313 -4.96 -0.11 -3.22
C TRP A 313 -3.99 -1.08 -2.57
N GLY A 314 -3.09 -0.54 -1.79
CA GLY A 314 -2.19 -1.28 -0.92
C GLY A 314 -2.09 -0.58 0.42
N TRP A 315 -1.37 -1.15 1.37
CA TRP A 315 -1.13 -0.49 2.64
C TRP A 315 0.33 -0.04 2.79
N CYS A 316 0.50 1.19 3.32
CA CYS A 316 1.79 1.71 3.72
C CYS A 316 2.06 1.30 5.17
N PRO A 317 3.06 0.45 5.46
CA PRO A 317 3.29 -0.11 6.77
C PRO A 317 3.64 0.96 7.80
N THR A 318 3.30 0.69 9.06
CA THR A 318 3.97 1.31 10.18
C THR A 318 5.32 0.61 10.44
N ARG A 319 6.17 1.24 11.25
CA ARG A 319 7.41 0.65 11.75
C ARG A 319 7.42 0.72 13.27
N ALA A 320 7.99 -0.31 13.91
CA ALA A 320 8.02 -0.45 15.35
C ALA A 320 8.52 0.81 16.06
N GLY A 321 7.77 1.24 17.08
CA GLY A 321 8.09 2.42 17.87
C GLY A 321 7.87 3.76 17.17
N ASN A 322 7.09 3.80 16.08
CA ASN A 322 6.93 5.00 15.24
C ASN A 322 8.30 5.62 14.88
N ASP A 323 9.31 4.78 14.79
CA ASP A 323 10.67 5.20 14.59
C ASP A 323 11.22 4.66 13.28
N ASN A 324 11.61 5.54 12.41
CA ASN A 324 12.47 5.22 11.30
C ASN A 324 13.90 4.88 11.74
N GLY A 325 14.18 4.89 13.04
CA GLY A 325 15.48 4.69 13.61
C GLY A 325 15.96 3.24 13.60
N ASN A 326 15.04 2.30 13.66
CA ASN A 326 15.36 0.88 13.53
C ASN A 326 15.55 0.53 12.07
N VAL A 327 16.75 0.62 11.67
CA VAL A 327 17.13 0.65 10.30
C VAL A 327 17.77 -0.66 9.90
N GLY A 328 17.47 -1.07 8.70
CA GLY A 328 18.19 -2.08 7.97
C GLY A 328 17.61 -3.48 8.13
N ASP A 329 17.34 -3.94 9.32
CA ASP A 329 16.95 -5.32 9.57
C ASP A 329 15.53 -5.47 10.15
N VAL A 330 14.84 -4.35 10.41
CA VAL A 330 13.47 -4.39 10.91
C VAL A 330 12.51 -4.42 9.73
N GLU A 331 11.85 -5.54 9.56
CA GLU A 331 10.73 -5.64 8.63
C GLU A 331 9.65 -4.62 9.00
N PRO A 332 8.99 -4.00 8.01
CA PRO A 332 7.80 -3.22 8.26
C PRO A 332 6.79 -4.05 9.05
N GLU A 333 6.09 -3.43 9.97
CA GLU A 333 4.98 -4.06 10.64
C GLU A 333 3.90 -4.44 9.62
N TRP A 334 3.11 -5.46 9.91
CA TRP A 334 1.96 -5.76 9.07
C TRP A 334 0.88 -4.68 9.26
N ALA A 335 0.18 -4.28 8.17
CA ALA A 335 -0.83 -3.23 8.11
C ALA A 335 -0.30 -1.79 8.33
N GLY A 336 -1.13 -0.81 7.99
CA GLY A 336 -0.80 0.61 8.08
C GLY A 336 -1.92 1.49 7.54
N ASN A 337 -1.59 2.44 6.67
CA ASN A 337 -2.56 3.30 5.99
C ASN A 337 -2.90 2.76 4.61
N LEU A 338 -4.17 2.87 4.22
CA LEU A 338 -4.61 2.58 2.86
C LEU A 338 -4.07 3.65 1.90
N VAL A 339 -3.35 3.22 0.89
CA VAL A 339 -2.82 4.07 -0.18
C VAL A 339 -3.47 3.66 -1.49
N ALA A 340 -4.12 4.61 -2.16
CA ALA A 340 -4.65 4.43 -3.49
C ALA A 340 -3.72 5.05 -4.52
N GLN A 341 -3.48 4.35 -5.62
CA GLN A 341 -2.74 4.86 -6.78
C GLN A 341 -3.47 4.52 -8.07
N ARG A 342 -3.33 5.34 -9.09
CA ARG A 342 -3.90 5.08 -10.41
C ARG A 342 -2.96 4.16 -11.18
N LEU A 343 -3.48 3.09 -11.75
CA LEU A 343 -2.74 2.21 -12.64
C LEU A 343 -2.71 2.82 -14.05
N ILE A 344 -1.53 2.95 -14.62
CA ILE A 344 -1.29 3.52 -15.95
C ILE A 344 -0.73 2.42 -16.84
N GLN A 345 -1.41 2.17 -17.97
CA GLN A 345 -0.94 1.22 -18.97
C GLN A 345 -0.27 1.97 -20.12
N HIS A 346 0.93 1.53 -20.49
CA HIS A 346 1.66 2.00 -21.67
C HIS A 346 1.34 1.13 -22.91
N GLU A 347 1.70 1.62 -24.09
CA GLU A 347 1.40 0.95 -25.37
C GLU A 347 1.99 -0.47 -25.47
N ASP A 348 3.14 -0.70 -24.86
CA ASP A 348 3.80 -2.02 -24.79
C ASP A 348 3.20 -2.94 -23.72
N GLY A 349 2.17 -2.49 -23.01
CA GLY A 349 1.52 -3.20 -21.92
C GLY A 349 2.26 -3.08 -20.57
N THR A 350 3.34 -2.31 -20.46
CA THR A 350 3.95 -2.05 -19.15
C THR A 350 3.01 -1.23 -18.29
N LEU A 351 3.05 -1.46 -16.98
CA LEU A 351 2.26 -0.74 -15.99
C LEU A 351 3.16 0.15 -15.14
N THR A 352 2.69 1.37 -14.91
CA THR A 352 3.24 2.27 -13.90
C THR A 352 2.13 2.78 -12.99
N LEU A 353 2.50 3.42 -11.90
CA LEU A 353 1.55 4.02 -10.98
C LEU A 353 1.62 5.54 -11.04
N GLY A 354 0.47 6.17 -10.90
CA GLY A 354 0.33 7.62 -10.82
C GLY A 354 -0.60 8.02 -9.68
N VAL A 355 -0.57 9.30 -9.33
CA VAL A 355 -1.48 9.85 -8.34
C VAL A 355 -2.93 9.81 -8.86
N PRO A 356 -3.93 9.46 -8.03
CA PRO A 356 -5.34 9.69 -8.35
C PRO A 356 -5.62 11.18 -8.56
N ASP A 357 -6.33 11.53 -9.63
CA ASP A 357 -6.61 12.93 -9.98
C ASP A 357 -7.29 13.70 -8.84
N ALA A 358 -8.09 13.02 -8.04
CA ALA A 358 -8.77 13.64 -6.90
C ALA A 358 -7.80 14.02 -5.77
N ILE A 359 -6.72 13.26 -5.59
CA ILE A 359 -5.64 13.63 -4.66
C ILE A 359 -4.93 14.87 -5.19
N ASP A 360 -4.52 14.88 -6.46
CA ASP A 360 -3.81 16.01 -7.05
C ASP A 360 -4.60 17.32 -6.95
N ARG A 361 -5.89 17.27 -7.25
CA ARG A 361 -6.79 18.43 -7.19
C ARG A 361 -7.02 19.03 -5.80
N LYS A 362 -6.69 18.33 -4.71
CA LYS A 362 -6.81 18.89 -3.35
C LYS A 362 -5.78 20.01 -3.09
N TYR A 363 -4.61 19.93 -3.69
CA TYR A 363 -3.49 20.83 -3.42
C TYR A 363 -3.57 22.15 -4.20
N THR A 364 -4.47 23.02 -3.79
CA THR A 364 -4.78 24.28 -4.50
C THR A 364 -4.10 25.52 -3.91
N SER A 365 -3.58 25.43 -2.68
CA SER A 365 -3.00 26.58 -1.97
C SER A 365 -1.48 26.56 -2.10
N ALA A 366 -0.94 27.43 -2.96
CA ALA A 366 0.51 27.59 -3.12
C ALA A 366 1.15 28.04 -1.80
N GLN A 367 2.30 27.47 -1.48
CA GLN A 367 3.14 27.85 -0.36
C GLN A 367 4.36 28.61 -0.85
N GLU A 368 4.80 29.59 -0.08
CA GLU A 368 6.08 30.26 -0.35
C GLU A 368 7.21 29.27 -0.14
N VAL A 369 8.07 29.12 -1.16
CA VAL A 369 9.32 28.37 -1.08
C VAL A 369 10.44 29.37 -0.86
N LYS A 370 11.02 29.37 0.35
CA LYS A 370 12.06 30.30 0.76
C LYS A 370 13.32 29.56 1.13
N VAL A 371 14.44 29.94 0.52
CA VAL A 371 15.76 29.45 0.90
C VAL A 371 16.11 29.97 2.30
N MET A 372 16.42 29.05 3.19
CA MET A 372 16.82 29.33 4.57
C MET A 372 18.33 29.23 4.75
N ALA A 373 18.97 28.30 4.03
CA ALA A 373 20.42 28.13 4.05
C ALA A 373 20.90 27.44 2.76
N LYS A 374 22.17 27.56 2.48
CA LYS A 374 22.89 26.82 1.45
C LYS A 374 24.12 26.20 2.13
N ASP A 375 24.40 24.95 1.80
CA ASP A 375 25.59 24.23 2.24
C ASP A 375 26.35 23.77 1.00
N GLY A 376 27.70 23.92 1.03
CA GLY A 376 28.52 23.64 -0.11
C GLY A 376 28.39 24.70 -1.23
N ASN A 377 28.79 24.34 -2.44
CA ASN A 377 28.76 25.21 -3.60
C ASN A 377 27.38 25.19 -4.28
N VAL A 378 26.55 26.17 -3.99
CA VAL A 378 25.21 26.37 -4.56
C VAL A 378 25.16 27.71 -5.30
N THR A 379 24.92 27.65 -6.61
CA THR A 379 24.62 28.83 -7.44
C THR A 379 23.11 28.98 -7.58
N GLU A 380 22.62 30.21 -7.38
CA GLU A 380 21.20 30.54 -7.53
C GLU A 380 21.00 31.58 -8.63
N SER A 381 20.08 31.30 -9.54
CA SER A 381 19.64 32.23 -10.58
C SER A 381 18.11 32.22 -10.64
N GLY A 382 17.49 33.23 -10.04
CA GLY A 382 16.04 33.28 -9.86
C GLY A 382 15.54 32.12 -8.95
N LYS A 383 14.76 31.21 -9.51
CA LYS A 383 14.25 30.00 -8.81
C LYS A 383 14.96 28.71 -9.26
N THR A 384 16.11 28.86 -9.90
CA THR A 384 16.94 27.74 -10.35
C THR A 384 18.18 27.65 -9.46
N TYR A 385 18.50 26.44 -9.03
CA TYR A 385 19.61 26.14 -8.13
C TYR A 385 20.52 25.12 -8.79
N THR A 386 21.80 25.46 -8.96
CA THR A 386 22.84 24.52 -9.38
C THR A 386 23.62 24.09 -8.15
N LEU A 387 23.62 22.79 -7.88
CA LEU A 387 24.27 22.19 -6.73
C LEU A 387 25.46 21.35 -7.22
N ALA A 388 26.66 21.71 -6.82
CA ALA A 388 27.84 20.90 -7.03
C ALA A 388 27.84 19.68 -6.04
N GLU A 389 28.82 18.82 -6.22
CA GLU A 389 29.05 17.67 -5.32
C GLU A 389 29.13 18.10 -3.86
N GLY A 390 28.39 17.39 -3.00
CA GLY A 390 28.30 17.64 -1.57
C GLY A 390 27.43 18.84 -1.19
N ALA A 391 26.80 19.51 -2.15
CA ALA A 391 26.01 20.72 -1.87
C ALA A 391 24.53 20.42 -1.57
N SER A 392 23.92 21.30 -0.80
CA SER A 392 22.48 21.30 -0.54
C SER A 392 21.89 22.70 -0.43
N VAL A 393 20.61 22.83 -0.80
CA VAL A 393 19.81 24.03 -0.58
C VAL A 393 18.65 23.67 0.36
N ILE A 394 18.53 24.41 1.47
CA ILE A 394 17.58 24.16 2.55
C ILE A 394 16.45 25.16 2.46
N PHE A 395 15.21 24.67 2.50
CA PHE A 395 14.00 25.46 2.38
C PHE A 395 13.24 25.57 3.71
N ASN A 396 12.30 26.51 3.74
CA ASN A 396 11.41 26.72 4.87
C ASN A 396 10.55 25.48 5.18
N ARG A 397 9.88 25.54 6.33
CA ARG A 397 9.14 24.39 6.92
C ARG A 397 7.95 23.95 6.08
N LEU A 398 7.78 22.65 5.97
CA LEU A 398 6.61 22.00 5.40
C LEU A 398 5.37 22.15 6.28
N LYS A 399 4.20 21.98 5.69
CA LYS A 399 2.91 21.79 6.38
C LYS A 399 2.68 20.31 6.73
N VAL A 400 1.48 20.00 7.18
CA VAL A 400 1.05 18.62 7.46
C VAL A 400 0.78 17.87 6.15
N HIS A 401 0.17 18.58 5.19
CA HIS A 401 -0.16 18.06 3.86
C HIS A 401 0.60 18.86 2.83
N ASN A 402 1.37 18.18 1.98
CA ASN A 402 2.18 18.87 0.99
C ASN A 402 2.15 18.14 -0.36
N LYS A 403 2.09 18.92 -1.43
CA LYS A 403 2.54 18.51 -2.76
C LYS A 403 3.80 19.32 -3.04
N ILE A 404 4.92 18.61 -3.22
CA ILE A 404 6.22 19.19 -3.56
C ILE A 404 6.53 18.75 -4.98
N SER A 405 6.87 19.70 -5.87
CA SER A 405 7.29 19.39 -7.22
C SER A 405 8.53 20.16 -7.61
N PHE A 406 9.40 19.54 -8.39
CA PHE A 406 10.62 20.13 -8.94
C PHE A 406 11.13 19.30 -10.12
N THR A 407 11.95 19.93 -10.95
CA THR A 407 12.67 19.29 -12.05
C THR A 407 14.15 19.29 -11.75
N VAL A 408 14.80 18.14 -11.93
CA VAL A 408 16.27 18.00 -11.81
C VAL A 408 16.83 17.70 -13.19
N LYS A 409 17.82 18.48 -13.60
CA LYS A 409 18.71 18.18 -14.72
C LYS A 409 20.06 17.77 -14.15
N ALA A 410 20.41 16.49 -14.31
CA ALA A 410 21.62 15.93 -13.75
C ALA A 410 22.76 15.91 -14.77
N SER A 411 23.99 16.13 -14.33
CA SER A 411 25.18 15.87 -15.14
C SER A 411 25.34 14.37 -15.39
N SER A 412 26.07 13.98 -16.42
CA SER A 412 26.22 12.57 -16.79
C SER A 412 26.93 11.70 -15.75
N ASN A 413 27.61 12.32 -14.80
CA ASN A 413 28.28 11.67 -13.68
C ASN A 413 27.57 11.90 -12.34
N ALA A 414 26.37 12.50 -12.36
CA ALA A 414 25.62 12.74 -11.14
C ALA A 414 24.99 11.44 -10.65
N ASP A 415 25.15 11.20 -9.37
CA ASP A 415 24.60 10.05 -8.67
C ASP A 415 24.23 10.43 -7.23
N ARG A 416 23.28 9.73 -6.65
CA ARG A 416 22.78 9.99 -5.29
C ARG A 416 22.43 11.46 -5.06
N PHE A 417 21.33 11.87 -5.65
CA PHE A 417 20.77 13.23 -5.52
C PHE A 417 19.25 13.15 -5.29
N GLY A 418 18.68 14.17 -4.69
CA GLY A 418 17.23 14.23 -4.48
C GLY A 418 16.82 15.15 -3.34
N ILE A 419 15.87 14.67 -2.52
CA ILE A 419 15.23 15.41 -1.45
C ILE A 419 15.54 14.82 -0.08
N SER A 420 15.74 15.68 0.92
CA SER A 420 15.91 15.28 2.31
C SER A 420 14.91 16.01 3.22
N PHE A 421 14.39 15.31 4.22
CA PHE A 421 13.43 15.80 5.19
C PHE A 421 14.06 15.77 6.58
N VAL A 422 14.10 16.91 7.27
CA VAL A 422 14.57 16.99 8.65
C VAL A 422 13.56 16.34 9.59
N ARG A 423 14.03 15.47 10.47
CA ARG A 423 13.21 14.77 11.45
C ARG A 423 13.21 15.50 12.80
N GLY A 424 12.03 15.72 13.35
CA GLY A 424 11.88 16.28 14.69
C GLY A 424 12.55 17.64 14.87
N THR A 425 13.13 17.88 16.03
CA THR A 425 13.85 19.12 16.36
C THR A 425 15.36 19.00 16.22
N ASP A 426 15.87 17.82 15.95
CA ASP A 426 17.30 17.56 15.77
C ASP A 426 17.68 17.76 14.30
N SER A 427 18.37 18.85 14.01
CA SER A 427 18.85 19.16 12.65
C SER A 427 19.90 18.17 12.10
N LYS A 428 20.33 17.19 12.88
CA LYS A 428 21.30 16.16 12.49
C LYS A 428 20.64 14.89 11.99
N SER A 429 19.33 14.74 12.18
CA SER A 429 18.58 13.57 11.73
C SER A 429 17.67 13.94 10.59
N TRP A 430 17.81 13.28 9.46
CA TRP A 430 16.93 13.46 8.30
C TRP A 430 16.72 12.14 7.56
N TYR A 431 15.74 12.18 6.69
CA TYR A 431 15.43 11.09 5.75
C TYR A 431 15.53 11.62 4.33
N SER A 432 16.00 10.79 3.44
CA SER A 432 16.25 11.18 2.06
C SER A 432 15.64 10.21 1.07
N ILE A 433 15.10 10.76 -0.01
CA ILE A 433 14.74 10.01 -1.21
C ILE A 433 15.72 10.45 -2.29
N HIS A 434 16.60 9.56 -2.68
CA HIS A 434 17.65 9.81 -3.66
C HIS A 434 17.47 8.97 -4.91
N VAL A 435 17.78 9.55 -6.06
CA VAL A 435 18.08 8.83 -7.30
C VAL A 435 19.51 8.34 -7.22
N ASN A 436 19.70 7.04 -7.32
CA ASN A 436 21.00 6.40 -7.48
C ASN A 436 21.10 5.97 -8.95
N ALA A 437 21.63 6.87 -9.77
CA ALA A 437 21.65 6.72 -11.21
C ALA A 437 22.54 5.55 -11.65
N ASP A 438 23.68 5.34 -10.99
CA ASP A 438 24.61 4.22 -11.26
C ASP A 438 23.94 2.85 -11.04
N GLU A 439 22.95 2.74 -10.13
CA GLU A 439 22.23 1.51 -9.82
C GLU A 439 20.85 1.43 -10.51
N GLY A 440 20.40 2.48 -11.16
CA GLY A 440 19.09 2.56 -11.80
C GLY A 440 17.94 2.40 -10.82
N LYS A 441 17.98 3.11 -9.68
CA LYS A 441 16.95 3.03 -8.65
C LYS A 441 16.79 4.34 -7.87
N ALA A 442 15.66 4.47 -7.19
CA ALA A 442 15.49 5.44 -6.11
C ALA A 442 15.63 4.72 -4.77
N ASN A 443 16.31 5.33 -3.83
CA ASN A 443 16.52 4.83 -2.47
C ASN A 443 15.84 5.72 -1.45
N PHE A 444 15.29 5.10 -0.42
CA PHE A 444 14.91 5.77 0.81
C PHE A 444 15.94 5.45 1.89
N GLU A 445 16.55 6.48 2.41
CA GLU A 445 17.68 6.38 3.31
C GLU A 445 17.45 7.20 4.58
N LYS A 446 18.06 6.77 5.67
CA LYS A 446 18.26 7.57 6.87
C LYS A 446 19.70 8.07 6.85
N ASP A 447 19.88 9.38 6.76
CA ASP A 447 21.18 10.02 6.87
C ASP A 447 21.54 10.24 8.34
N GLY A 448 22.79 10.13 8.65
CA GLY A 448 23.36 10.29 9.96
C GLY A 448 24.77 9.73 9.95
N ASP A 449 25.38 9.49 11.10
CA ASP A 449 26.74 8.95 11.20
C ASP A 449 26.95 7.63 10.46
N ASN A 450 25.84 6.98 10.08
CA ASN A 450 25.82 5.82 9.20
C ASN A 450 24.57 5.91 8.34
N ALA A 451 24.66 6.49 7.14
CA ALA A 451 23.60 6.48 6.17
C ALA A 451 23.09 5.04 5.97
N LYS A 452 21.82 4.82 6.28
CA LYS A 452 21.24 3.49 6.22
C LYS A 452 20.09 3.47 5.23
N TYR A 453 20.24 2.56 4.33
CA TYR A 453 19.27 2.18 3.33
C TYR A 453 18.06 1.50 3.97
N LEU A 454 16.85 1.98 3.66
CA LEU A 454 15.59 1.44 4.17
C LEU A 454 14.83 0.68 3.09
N PHE A 455 14.55 1.35 1.98
CA PHE A 455 13.80 0.81 0.86
C PHE A 455 14.38 1.29 -0.45
N ASP A 456 14.08 0.55 -1.54
CA ASP A 456 14.38 0.96 -2.91
C ASP A 456 13.23 0.66 -3.86
N ASN A 457 13.28 1.27 -5.03
CA ASN A 457 12.56 0.82 -6.21
C ASN A 457 13.39 1.11 -7.47
N LYS A 458 13.41 0.16 -8.38
CA LYS A 458 14.17 0.26 -9.64
C LYS A 458 13.35 0.96 -10.71
N PHE A 459 14.02 1.72 -11.56
CA PHE A 459 13.41 2.32 -12.75
C PHE A 459 14.47 2.56 -13.84
N ASN A 460 14.01 2.86 -15.04
CA ASN A 460 14.90 3.19 -16.13
C ASN A 460 15.36 4.65 -16.01
N ILE A 461 16.68 4.84 -15.94
CA ILE A 461 17.25 6.16 -15.91
C ILE A 461 16.96 6.88 -17.24
N PRO A 462 16.41 8.10 -17.22
CA PRO A 462 16.08 8.82 -18.43
C PRO A 462 17.36 9.18 -19.22
N SER A 463 17.32 8.96 -20.54
CA SER A 463 18.49 9.17 -21.41
C SER A 463 18.94 10.64 -21.48
N ASP A 464 18.04 11.55 -21.18
CA ASP A 464 18.31 12.98 -21.11
C ASP A 464 18.74 13.46 -19.72
N ASN A 465 18.82 12.56 -18.73
CA ASN A 465 19.11 12.87 -17.33
C ASN A 465 18.18 13.93 -16.71
N GLU A 466 16.94 14.00 -17.17
CA GLU A 466 15.93 14.90 -16.63
C GLU A 466 14.90 14.14 -15.76
N TYR A 467 14.71 14.61 -14.54
CA TYR A 467 13.85 13.99 -13.54
C TYR A 467 12.79 14.98 -13.08
N ARG A 468 11.55 14.73 -13.45
CA ARG A 468 10.38 15.45 -12.92
C ARG A 468 9.89 14.71 -11.69
N VAL A 469 10.02 15.35 -10.55
CA VAL A 469 9.69 14.76 -9.25
C VAL A 469 8.44 15.42 -8.70
N THR A 470 7.47 14.62 -8.27
CA THR A 470 6.30 15.09 -7.53
C THR A 470 6.10 14.21 -6.31
N ILE A 471 5.93 14.84 -5.14
CA ILE A 471 5.80 14.17 -3.85
C ILE A 471 4.50 14.61 -3.20
N TYR A 472 3.69 13.66 -2.77
CA TYR A 472 2.49 13.90 -1.99
C TYR A 472 2.69 13.37 -0.58
N SER A 473 2.50 14.22 0.41
CA SER A 473 2.56 13.82 1.82
C SER A 473 1.27 14.12 2.56
N ASP A 474 0.87 13.17 3.36
CA ASP A 474 -0.27 13.24 4.27
C ASP A 474 0.18 12.68 5.62
N GLN A 475 0.42 13.57 6.59
CA GLN A 475 1.10 13.22 7.84
C GLN A 475 2.46 12.54 7.53
N SER A 476 2.66 11.31 7.99
CA SER A 476 3.88 10.54 7.74
C SER A 476 3.87 9.75 6.43
N VAL A 477 2.74 9.54 5.79
CA VAL A 477 2.69 8.83 4.50
C VAL A 477 3.16 9.75 3.39
N CYS A 478 4.11 9.28 2.60
CA CYS A 478 4.77 10.03 1.55
C CYS A 478 4.87 9.18 0.29
N VAL A 479 4.29 9.65 -0.82
CA VAL A 479 4.35 8.97 -2.11
C VAL A 479 5.05 9.88 -3.11
N THR A 480 6.14 9.40 -3.69
CA THR A 480 6.95 10.11 -4.67
C THR A 480 6.75 9.51 -6.05
N TYR A 481 6.57 10.36 -7.05
CA TYR A 481 6.52 9.98 -8.45
C TYR A 481 7.68 10.63 -9.19
N ILE A 482 8.36 9.85 -10.05
CA ILE A 482 9.46 10.34 -10.90
C ILE A 482 9.15 9.97 -12.35
N ASN A 483 9.03 10.97 -13.23
CA ASN A 483 8.83 10.84 -14.69
C ASN A 483 7.63 9.98 -15.10
N ASP A 484 6.61 9.84 -14.26
CA ASP A 484 5.48 8.93 -14.47
C ASP A 484 5.90 7.45 -14.68
N GLN A 485 7.14 7.11 -14.32
CA GLN A 485 7.74 5.77 -14.46
C GLN A 485 7.94 5.08 -13.11
N LEU A 486 8.22 5.85 -12.08
CA LEU A 486 8.46 5.34 -10.74
C LEU A 486 7.43 5.88 -9.76
N SER A 487 6.80 4.98 -9.02
CA SER A 487 6.13 5.29 -7.75
C SER A 487 6.98 4.79 -6.59
N PHE A 488 7.02 5.57 -5.52
CA PHE A 488 7.85 5.28 -4.38
C PHE A 488 7.15 5.70 -3.09
N THR A 489 6.39 4.77 -2.53
CA THR A 489 5.69 4.94 -1.26
C THR A 489 6.64 4.76 -0.09
N ASN A 490 6.55 5.64 0.90
CA ASN A 490 7.32 5.59 2.13
C ASN A 490 6.53 6.14 3.31
N ARG A 491 7.00 5.82 4.51
CA ARG A 491 6.55 6.47 5.73
C ARG A 491 7.70 7.26 6.34
N ILE A 492 7.53 8.57 6.43
CA ILE A 492 8.51 9.54 6.93
C ILE A 492 7.90 10.22 8.15
N TYR A 493 8.23 9.72 9.33
CA TYR A 493 7.70 10.26 10.58
C TYR A 493 8.28 11.64 10.89
N GLN A 494 7.48 12.50 11.52
CA GLN A 494 7.91 13.79 12.08
C GLN A 494 8.52 14.77 11.07
N MET A 495 8.19 14.64 9.77
CA MET A 495 8.65 15.60 8.77
C MET A 495 7.82 16.89 8.74
N GLN A 496 6.61 16.84 9.30
CA GLN A 496 5.70 17.98 9.32
C GLN A 496 6.32 19.12 10.15
N LYS A 497 6.13 20.34 9.68
CA LYS A 497 6.62 21.57 10.34
C LYS A 497 8.14 21.65 10.43
N ASN A 498 8.86 20.84 9.66
CA ASN A 498 10.31 20.85 9.58
C ASN A 498 10.81 21.37 8.24
N PRO A 499 12.05 21.89 8.19
CA PRO A 499 12.74 22.22 6.96
C PRO A 499 12.95 20.97 6.09
N TRP A 500 13.15 21.20 4.82
CA TRP A 500 13.52 20.19 3.84
C TRP A 500 14.60 20.74 2.91
N SER A 501 15.30 19.87 2.21
CA SER A 501 16.39 20.27 1.33
C SER A 501 16.43 19.48 0.04
N LEU A 502 17.03 20.07 -0.99
CA LEU A 502 17.49 19.36 -2.18
C LEU A 502 19.01 19.23 -2.08
N CYS A 503 19.54 18.07 -2.48
CA CYS A 503 20.94 17.72 -2.28
C CYS A 503 21.53 16.96 -3.47
N CYS A 504 22.83 17.09 -3.64
CA CYS A 504 23.65 16.38 -4.61
C CYS A 504 24.88 15.81 -3.91
N TYR A 505 25.02 14.49 -3.88
CA TYR A 505 26.17 13.85 -3.21
C TYR A 505 27.32 13.55 -4.17
N LYS A 506 27.05 13.38 -5.46
CA LYS A 506 28.07 13.12 -6.47
C LYS A 506 27.72 13.83 -7.78
N GLY A 507 28.68 14.48 -8.41
CA GLY A 507 28.51 15.20 -9.66
C GLY A 507 27.89 16.59 -9.48
N GLU A 508 27.00 16.98 -10.39
CA GLU A 508 26.30 18.26 -10.36
C GLU A 508 24.84 18.10 -10.81
N ILE A 509 23.95 18.81 -10.18
CA ILE A 509 22.53 18.90 -10.59
C ILE A 509 22.09 20.36 -10.70
N THR A 510 21.20 20.62 -11.64
CA THR A 510 20.44 21.87 -11.72
C THR A 510 18.98 21.59 -11.41
N VAL A 511 18.44 22.25 -10.40
CA VAL A 511 17.05 22.11 -9.96
C VAL A 511 16.27 23.35 -10.34
N SER A 512 15.12 23.16 -10.99
CA SER A 512 14.19 24.23 -11.39
C SER A 512 12.75 23.90 -10.96
N ASP A 513 11.84 24.85 -11.15
CA ASP A 513 10.40 24.71 -10.97
C ASP A 513 9.98 24.22 -9.57
N VAL A 514 10.76 24.59 -8.55
CA VAL A 514 10.48 24.19 -7.18
C VAL A 514 9.20 24.85 -6.69
N GLN A 515 8.20 24.03 -6.41
CA GLN A 515 6.88 24.44 -5.95
C GLN A 515 6.43 23.59 -4.77
N VAL A 516 5.74 24.22 -3.85
CA VAL A 516 5.04 23.53 -2.74
C VAL A 516 3.61 24.04 -2.69
N SER A 517 2.66 23.13 -2.58
CA SER A 517 1.26 23.47 -2.34
C SER A 517 0.66 22.60 -1.24
N THR A 518 -0.44 23.09 -0.68
CA THR A 518 -1.20 22.43 0.39
C THR A 518 -2.71 22.59 0.16
N TYR A 519 -3.53 22.08 1.06
CA TYR A 519 -4.99 22.29 1.12
C TYR A 519 -5.47 22.56 2.53
#